data_5e629f816835cf06401cce68d8445f9f
#
_entry.id   5e629f816835cf06401cce68d8445f9f
#
_cell.length_a   1.000
_cell.length_b   1.000
_cell.length_c   1.000
_cell.angle_alpha   90.00
_cell.angle_beta   90.00
_cell.angle_gamma   90.00
#
_symmetry.space_group_name_H-M   'P 1'
#
loop_
_entity.id
_entity.type
_entity.pdbx_description
1 polymer ?
#
loop_
_entity_poly.entity_id
_entity_poly.type
_entity_poly.pdbx_seq_one_letter_code
_entity_poly.pdbx_strand_id
1 'polypeptide(L)'
;MSGVPGIDTLLATEPADITPADRLTVARNVFVPLTTACRYTCEYCTFYDPPGEATLLSPDQVRELLERGARLGCTEALFTFGDDPDPRYDRIHAQLEEWGYESIHAYLRSVCEMALEVGLLPHANPGDQTRTEMATVAPVNASMGVMLETTADVRAHAGPRAKDPAQRIETIRTAGTLGVPFTTGILVGIGETPRDRAESLQAIARIHETYGHIQEVIVQPVTENDRWDRGTPSVETLRQTVAMARRALPETVAVQVPPNIAPIEALLACGVDDLGGVSPVTTDHINPDHAWPTIEDLSAEAAAAGVSLRERLPVHDRYLPADSRAGWFDGVPAPGNDWVSGRVLSVIDTERFRTEPWQTVAPSATDD
;
A
#
# COMPACT_ATOMS: atom_id res chain seq x y z
N MET A 1 -21.63 16.00 12.49
CA MET A 1 -20.34 16.09 11.76
C MET A 1 -19.23 16.16 12.82
N SER A 2 -18.66 15.03 13.20
CA SER A 2 -17.42 15.02 14.02
C SER A 2 -16.28 15.34 13.05
N GLY A 3 -15.72 16.53 13.08
CA GLY A 3 -14.49 16.85 12.35
C GLY A 3 -13.32 15.99 12.83
N VAL A 4 -12.20 16.06 12.11
CA VAL A 4 -10.96 15.33 12.47
C VAL A 4 -10.57 15.64 13.92
N PRO A 5 -10.31 14.62 14.77
CA PRO A 5 -9.97 14.83 16.17
C PRO A 5 -8.71 15.69 16.38
N GLY A 6 -8.67 16.43 17.48
CA GLY A 6 -7.49 17.20 17.86
C GLY A 6 -6.34 16.30 18.34
N ILE A 7 -5.11 16.80 18.28
CA ILE A 7 -3.89 16.07 18.67
C ILE A 7 -3.97 15.52 20.09
N ASP A 8 -4.45 16.30 21.05
CA ASP A 8 -4.54 15.87 22.46
C ASP A 8 -5.57 14.72 22.62
N THR A 9 -6.65 14.72 21.82
CA THR A 9 -7.60 13.60 21.76
C THR A 9 -6.94 12.35 21.22
N LEU A 10 -6.16 12.46 20.15
CA LEU A 10 -5.43 11.34 19.56
C LEU A 10 -4.41 10.75 20.52
N LEU A 11 -3.65 11.61 21.21
CA LEU A 11 -2.66 11.20 22.20
C LEU A 11 -3.28 10.52 23.44
N ALA A 12 -4.50 10.88 23.79
CA ALA A 12 -5.23 10.31 24.92
C ALA A 12 -6.03 9.05 24.57
N THR A 13 -6.02 8.62 23.29
CA THR A 13 -6.76 7.43 22.86
C THR A 13 -6.04 6.16 23.31
N GLU A 14 -6.76 5.31 24.04
CA GLU A 14 -6.26 4.00 24.47
C GLU A 14 -6.85 2.89 23.60
N PRO A 15 -6.18 1.74 23.42
CA PRO A 15 -6.72 0.59 22.70
C PRO A 15 -8.12 0.15 23.18
N ALA A 16 -8.38 0.29 24.49
CA ALA A 16 -9.69 -0.05 25.08
C ALA A 16 -10.85 0.87 24.65
N ASP A 17 -10.54 2.03 24.07
CA ASP A 17 -11.54 2.99 23.57
C ASP A 17 -12.04 2.64 22.16
N ILE A 18 -11.41 1.66 21.51
CA ILE A 18 -11.66 1.29 20.12
C ILE A 18 -12.54 0.04 20.05
N THR A 19 -13.54 0.08 19.20
CA THR A 19 -14.32 -1.12 18.86
C THR A 19 -13.51 -1.95 17.88
N PRO A 20 -13.20 -3.22 18.20
CA PRO A 20 -12.53 -4.12 17.28
C PRO A 20 -13.35 -4.33 15.99
N ALA A 21 -12.67 -4.54 14.87
CA ALA A 21 -13.33 -4.97 13.65
C ALA A 21 -13.84 -6.42 13.79
N ASP A 22 -14.98 -6.71 13.16
CA ASP A 22 -15.56 -8.05 13.08
C ASP A 22 -15.04 -8.85 11.86
N ARG A 23 -14.29 -8.20 11.00
CA ARG A 23 -13.69 -8.76 9.80
C ARG A 23 -12.34 -8.11 9.49
N LEU A 24 -11.49 -8.88 8.83
CA LEU A 24 -10.24 -8.44 8.21
C LEU A 24 -10.33 -8.59 6.69
N THR A 25 -9.61 -7.74 5.99
CA THR A 25 -9.42 -7.87 4.54
C THR A 25 -7.95 -8.10 4.20
N VAL A 26 -7.69 -8.74 3.06
CA VAL A 26 -6.36 -9.01 2.51
C VAL A 26 -6.43 -9.00 0.99
N ALA A 27 -5.41 -8.49 0.30
CA ALA A 27 -5.27 -8.62 -1.14
C ALA A 27 -4.25 -9.71 -1.48
N ARG A 28 -4.54 -10.50 -2.51
CA ARG A 28 -3.57 -11.44 -3.07
C ARG A 28 -2.86 -10.76 -4.23
N ASN A 29 -1.59 -10.46 -4.06
CA ASN A 29 -0.84 -9.71 -5.06
C ASN A 29 0.34 -10.49 -5.64
N VAL A 30 0.85 -9.99 -6.77
CA VAL A 30 2.21 -10.21 -7.20
C VAL A 30 2.97 -8.91 -6.99
N PHE A 31 3.99 -8.95 -6.13
CA PHE A 31 4.84 -7.79 -5.85
C PHE A 31 5.88 -7.66 -6.97
N VAL A 32 5.87 -6.53 -7.68
CA VAL A 32 6.79 -6.23 -8.79
C VAL A 32 7.72 -5.07 -8.41
N PRO A 33 8.95 -5.37 -7.97
CA PRO A 33 9.95 -4.35 -7.63
C PRO A 33 10.55 -3.79 -8.92
N LEU A 34 9.86 -2.84 -9.55
CA LEU A 34 10.15 -2.42 -10.92
C LEU A 34 11.58 -1.92 -11.09
N THR A 35 12.08 -1.12 -10.12
CA THR A 35 13.49 -0.72 -10.05
C THR A 35 13.90 -0.48 -8.61
N THR A 36 15.15 -0.79 -8.29
CA THR A 36 15.77 -0.48 -6.98
C THR A 36 16.43 0.90 -6.95
N ALA A 37 16.37 1.66 -8.04
CA ALA A 37 16.83 3.04 -8.08
C ALA A 37 15.89 3.96 -7.29
N CYS A 38 16.47 4.86 -6.48
CA CYS A 38 15.71 5.84 -5.69
C CYS A 38 16.53 7.12 -5.50
N ARG A 39 15.88 8.28 -5.62
CA ARG A 39 16.54 9.57 -5.35
C ARG A 39 16.88 9.77 -3.88
N TYR A 40 16.16 9.12 -2.96
CA TYR A 40 16.38 9.20 -1.51
C TYR A 40 17.32 8.12 -0.99
N THR A 41 17.81 8.31 0.23
CA THR A 41 18.70 7.39 0.93
C THR A 41 18.30 7.27 2.40
N CYS A 42 17.06 6.85 2.65
CA CYS A 42 16.52 6.70 4.01
C CYS A 42 17.31 5.64 4.78
N GLU A 43 17.69 5.94 6.05
CA GLU A 43 18.56 5.08 6.85
C GLU A 43 18.00 3.67 7.12
N TYR A 44 16.67 3.51 7.13
CA TYR A 44 15.99 2.24 7.39
C TYR A 44 15.71 1.40 6.12
N CYS A 45 15.83 2.00 4.92
CA CYS A 45 15.32 1.40 3.71
C CYS A 45 16.35 0.46 3.07
N THR A 46 16.03 -0.83 2.94
CA THR A 46 16.84 -1.85 2.27
C THR A 46 16.50 -1.99 0.79
N PHE A 47 15.41 -1.36 0.34
CA PHE A 47 14.90 -1.54 -1.02
C PHE A 47 15.76 -0.85 -2.10
N TYR A 48 16.35 0.31 -1.80
CA TYR A 48 17.11 1.04 -2.81
C TYR A 48 18.55 0.54 -2.93
N ASP A 49 19.08 0.55 -4.15
CA ASP A 49 20.49 0.35 -4.45
C ASP A 49 21.16 1.63 -4.93
N PRO A 50 22.47 1.80 -4.66
CA PRO A 50 23.20 2.98 -5.11
C PRO A 50 23.36 3.00 -6.65
N PRO A 51 23.67 4.16 -7.25
CA PRO A 51 23.99 4.26 -8.66
C PRO A 51 25.08 3.28 -9.09
N GLY A 52 24.82 2.54 -10.15
CA GLY A 52 25.71 1.49 -10.67
C GLY A 52 25.39 0.07 -10.19
N GLU A 53 24.64 -0.08 -9.09
CA GLU A 53 24.15 -1.36 -8.57
C GLU A 53 22.65 -1.55 -8.79
N ALA A 54 21.90 -0.43 -8.89
CA ALA A 54 20.47 -0.45 -9.09
C ALA A 54 20.05 -1.24 -10.34
N THR A 55 18.95 -1.96 -10.19
CA THR A 55 18.34 -2.81 -11.21
C THR A 55 17.07 -2.20 -11.76
N LEU A 56 16.71 -2.60 -12.98
CA LEU A 56 15.43 -2.31 -13.61
C LEU A 56 14.92 -3.60 -14.26
N LEU A 57 13.76 -4.05 -13.88
CA LEU A 57 13.13 -5.22 -14.51
C LEU A 57 12.81 -4.93 -15.97
N SER A 58 13.17 -5.84 -16.86
CA SER A 58 12.80 -5.73 -18.27
C SER A 58 11.31 -6.01 -18.49
N PRO A 59 10.73 -5.57 -19.63
CA PRO A 59 9.35 -5.89 -19.97
C PRO A 59 9.04 -7.40 -19.96
N ASP A 60 9.99 -8.24 -20.39
CA ASP A 60 9.83 -9.70 -20.38
C ASP A 60 9.83 -10.27 -18.96
N GLN A 61 10.71 -9.80 -18.08
CA GLN A 61 10.73 -10.19 -16.67
C GLN A 61 9.44 -9.78 -15.94
N VAL A 62 8.94 -8.58 -16.21
CA VAL A 62 7.67 -8.13 -15.66
C VAL A 62 6.53 -9.01 -16.15
N ARG A 63 6.46 -9.31 -17.46
CA ARG A 63 5.43 -10.18 -18.03
C ARG A 63 5.43 -11.56 -17.38
N GLU A 64 6.60 -12.17 -17.20
CA GLU A 64 6.73 -13.48 -16.55
C GLU A 64 6.19 -13.47 -15.12
N LEU A 65 6.52 -12.44 -14.32
CA LEU A 65 5.98 -12.28 -12.96
C LEU A 65 4.46 -12.12 -12.95
N LEU A 66 3.92 -11.28 -13.83
CA LEU A 66 2.48 -11.05 -13.94
C LEU A 66 1.72 -12.31 -14.33
N GLU A 67 2.18 -13.02 -15.35
CA GLU A 67 1.57 -14.29 -15.78
C GLU A 67 1.63 -15.35 -14.67
N ARG A 68 2.74 -15.42 -13.93
CA ARG A 68 2.85 -16.30 -12.77
C ARG A 68 1.86 -15.91 -11.68
N GLY A 69 1.73 -14.61 -11.37
CA GLY A 69 0.73 -14.10 -10.44
C GLY A 69 -0.69 -14.48 -10.83
N ALA A 70 -1.06 -14.26 -12.11
CA ALA A 70 -2.38 -14.61 -12.63
C ALA A 70 -2.67 -16.12 -12.50
N ARG A 71 -1.69 -16.98 -12.85
CA ARG A 71 -1.84 -18.45 -12.68
C ARG A 71 -2.04 -18.88 -11.23
N LEU A 72 -1.43 -18.18 -10.26
CA LEU A 72 -1.58 -18.46 -8.82
C LEU A 72 -2.76 -17.73 -8.19
N GLY A 73 -3.61 -17.15 -9.03
CA GLY A 73 -4.86 -16.55 -8.59
C GLY A 73 -4.70 -15.19 -7.91
N CYS A 74 -3.59 -14.48 -8.11
CA CYS A 74 -3.50 -13.08 -7.69
C CYS A 74 -4.59 -12.24 -8.38
N THR A 75 -4.99 -11.18 -7.71
CA THR A 75 -5.93 -10.17 -8.24
C THR A 75 -5.26 -8.83 -8.45
N GLU A 76 -4.15 -8.62 -7.77
CA GLU A 76 -3.40 -7.38 -7.77
C GLU A 76 -2.00 -7.56 -8.35
N ALA A 77 -1.57 -6.59 -9.17
CA ALA A 77 -0.18 -6.37 -9.50
C ALA A 77 0.33 -5.13 -8.75
N LEU A 78 1.11 -5.35 -7.70
CA LEU A 78 1.69 -4.28 -6.89
C LEU A 78 3.02 -3.84 -7.48
N PHE A 79 3.01 -2.73 -8.21
CA PHE A 79 4.23 -2.11 -8.75
C PHE A 79 4.83 -1.17 -7.73
N THR A 80 6.02 -1.50 -7.25
CA THR A 80 6.74 -0.67 -6.29
C THR A 80 8.12 -0.33 -6.80
N PHE A 81 8.51 0.91 -6.64
CA PHE A 81 9.88 1.37 -6.71
C PHE A 81 10.06 2.53 -5.72
N GLY A 82 11.29 3.01 -5.57
CA GLY A 82 11.56 4.20 -4.79
C GLY A 82 11.01 5.45 -5.46
N ASP A 83 11.50 6.59 -5.07
CA ASP A 83 11.18 7.82 -5.79
C ASP A 83 11.92 7.89 -7.13
N ASP A 84 11.38 8.66 -8.06
CA ASP A 84 11.89 8.84 -9.41
C ASP A 84 13.43 8.90 -9.44
N PRO A 85 14.09 8.02 -10.21
CA PRO A 85 15.55 7.98 -10.29
C PRO A 85 16.11 9.29 -10.79
N ASP A 86 16.94 9.94 -9.99
CA ASP A 86 17.60 11.16 -10.41
C ASP A 86 18.74 10.91 -11.44
N PRO A 87 19.34 11.96 -12.01
CA PRO A 87 20.37 11.83 -13.06
C PRO A 87 21.60 10.99 -12.69
N ARG A 88 21.79 10.61 -11.43
CA ARG A 88 22.89 9.71 -11.03
C ARG A 88 22.67 8.28 -11.48
N TYR A 89 21.44 7.89 -11.78
CA TYR A 89 21.09 6.58 -12.28
C TYR A 89 21.11 6.52 -13.81
N ASP A 90 22.22 6.98 -14.39
CA ASP A 90 22.42 7.07 -15.84
C ASP A 90 22.13 5.79 -16.60
N ARG A 91 22.50 4.61 -15.99
CA ARG A 91 22.19 3.29 -16.57
C ARG A 91 20.71 3.00 -16.65
N ILE A 92 19.95 3.41 -15.63
CA ILE A 92 18.47 3.23 -15.64
C ILE A 92 17.85 4.08 -16.73
N HIS A 93 18.27 5.35 -16.84
CA HIS A 93 17.78 6.25 -17.89
C HIS A 93 18.15 5.76 -19.28
N ALA A 94 19.40 5.32 -19.49
CA ALA A 94 19.84 4.77 -20.78
C ALA A 94 19.06 3.51 -21.16
N GLN A 95 18.74 2.65 -20.19
CA GLN A 95 17.96 1.44 -20.44
C GLN A 95 16.52 1.76 -20.79
N LEU A 96 15.89 2.75 -20.14
CA LEU A 96 14.54 3.21 -20.48
C LEU A 96 14.52 3.77 -21.91
N GLU A 97 15.51 4.58 -22.28
CA GLU A 97 15.64 5.15 -23.62
C GLU A 97 15.83 4.04 -24.68
N GLU A 98 16.68 3.04 -24.41
CA GLU A 98 16.87 1.87 -25.29
C GLU A 98 15.57 1.12 -25.54
N TRP A 99 14.70 0.99 -24.50
CA TRP A 99 13.38 0.37 -24.64
C TRP A 99 12.31 1.30 -25.23
N GLY A 100 12.66 2.58 -25.51
CA GLY A 100 11.77 3.57 -26.11
C GLY A 100 10.87 4.30 -25.13
N TYR A 101 11.21 4.30 -23.84
CA TYR A 101 10.47 5.03 -22.81
C TYR A 101 11.18 6.32 -22.44
N GLU A 102 10.44 7.42 -22.44
CA GLU A 102 10.95 8.77 -22.11
C GLU A 102 11.11 8.98 -20.57
N SER A 103 10.48 8.13 -19.75
CA SER A 103 10.53 8.23 -18.28
C SER A 103 10.17 6.89 -17.63
N ILE A 104 10.52 6.76 -16.33
CA ILE A 104 10.08 5.62 -15.51
C ILE A 104 8.55 5.55 -15.39
N HIS A 105 7.85 6.69 -15.41
CA HIS A 105 6.39 6.75 -15.36
C HIS A 105 5.75 6.29 -16.68
N ALA A 106 6.37 6.58 -17.83
CA ALA A 106 5.93 6.04 -19.12
C ALA A 106 6.11 4.51 -19.16
N TYR A 107 7.22 4.01 -18.63
CA TYR A 107 7.44 2.56 -18.48
C TYR A 107 6.45 1.93 -17.50
N LEU A 108 6.25 2.52 -16.31
CA LEU A 108 5.27 2.07 -15.33
C LEU A 108 3.88 1.96 -15.95
N ARG A 109 3.45 2.96 -16.71
CA ARG A 109 2.17 2.89 -17.43
C ARG A 109 2.09 1.66 -18.35
N SER A 110 3.14 1.42 -19.12
CA SER A 110 3.19 0.27 -20.06
C SER A 110 3.07 -1.08 -19.33
N VAL A 111 3.77 -1.26 -18.20
CA VAL A 111 3.68 -2.51 -17.43
C VAL A 111 2.37 -2.65 -16.65
N CYS A 112 1.73 -1.55 -16.26
CA CYS A 112 0.36 -1.57 -15.73
C CYS A 112 -0.64 -2.02 -16.82
N GLU A 113 -0.48 -1.55 -18.06
CA GLU A 113 -1.29 -2.02 -19.18
C GLU A 113 -1.10 -3.52 -19.43
N MET A 114 0.14 -4.00 -19.33
CA MET A 114 0.46 -5.44 -19.42
C MET A 114 -0.20 -6.27 -18.30
N ALA A 115 -0.29 -5.73 -17.08
CA ALA A 115 -1.00 -6.38 -15.97
C ALA A 115 -2.50 -6.52 -16.26
N LEU A 116 -3.14 -5.48 -16.81
CA LEU A 116 -4.55 -5.54 -17.23
C LEU A 116 -4.78 -6.58 -18.32
N GLU A 117 -3.83 -6.76 -19.26
CA GLU A 117 -3.92 -7.77 -20.33
C GLU A 117 -3.98 -9.21 -19.79
N VAL A 118 -3.31 -9.47 -18.65
CA VAL A 118 -3.31 -10.81 -18.02
C VAL A 118 -4.36 -10.96 -16.91
N GLY A 119 -5.25 -9.96 -16.75
CA GLY A 119 -6.35 -10.02 -15.79
C GLY A 119 -5.99 -9.61 -14.36
N LEU A 120 -4.87 -8.93 -14.16
CA LEU A 120 -4.47 -8.37 -12.87
C LEU A 120 -4.80 -6.87 -12.78
N LEU A 121 -5.19 -6.42 -11.61
CA LEU A 121 -5.48 -5.02 -11.32
C LEU A 121 -4.22 -4.31 -10.81
N PRO A 122 -3.68 -3.31 -11.52
CA PRO A 122 -2.51 -2.59 -11.04
C PRO A 122 -2.80 -1.73 -9.82
N HIS A 123 -1.87 -1.80 -8.85
CA HIS A 123 -1.69 -0.83 -7.78
C HIS A 123 -0.24 -0.33 -7.83
N ALA A 124 -0.03 0.95 -8.03
CA ALA A 124 1.30 1.51 -8.20
C ALA A 124 1.73 2.41 -7.02
N ASN A 125 2.94 2.13 -6.49
CA ASN A 125 3.62 2.91 -5.46
C ASN A 125 4.94 3.50 -6.02
N PRO A 126 4.90 4.53 -6.87
CA PRO A 126 6.09 5.09 -7.52
C PRO A 126 6.77 6.22 -6.75
N GLY A 127 6.50 6.38 -5.45
CA GLY A 127 7.03 7.47 -4.64
C GLY A 127 6.33 8.82 -4.91
N ASP A 128 7.06 9.92 -4.74
CA ASP A 128 6.56 11.26 -4.99
C ASP A 128 6.26 11.48 -6.48
N GLN A 129 5.12 12.07 -6.77
CA GLN A 129 4.71 12.35 -8.14
C GLN A 129 4.20 13.77 -8.29
N THR A 130 4.57 14.38 -9.40
CA THR A 130 3.90 15.57 -9.92
C THR A 130 2.49 15.20 -10.44
N ARG A 131 1.64 16.19 -10.62
CA ARG A 131 0.32 16.00 -11.23
C ARG A 131 0.39 15.36 -12.63
N THR A 132 1.38 15.72 -13.44
CA THR A 132 1.55 15.18 -14.80
C THR A 132 1.95 13.72 -14.77
N GLU A 133 2.89 13.34 -13.93
CA GLU A 133 3.33 11.95 -13.76
C GLU A 133 2.18 11.06 -13.28
N MET A 134 1.47 11.51 -12.24
CA MET A 134 0.32 10.76 -11.72
C MET A 134 -0.79 10.64 -12.77
N ALA A 135 -1.12 11.71 -13.48
CA ALA A 135 -2.12 11.67 -14.54
C ALA A 135 -1.73 10.75 -15.72
N THR A 136 -0.43 10.50 -15.92
CA THR A 136 0.05 9.53 -16.90
C THR A 136 -0.29 8.10 -16.49
N VAL A 137 -0.17 7.76 -15.21
CA VAL A 137 -0.26 6.40 -14.70
C VAL A 137 -1.66 6.05 -14.19
N ALA A 138 -2.36 6.99 -13.56
CA ALA A 138 -3.66 6.77 -12.92
C ALA A 138 -4.72 6.09 -13.81
N PRO A 139 -4.86 6.39 -15.12
CA PRO A 139 -5.90 5.79 -15.96
C PRO A 139 -5.79 4.26 -16.15
N VAL A 140 -4.65 3.66 -15.81
CA VAL A 140 -4.40 2.22 -15.93
C VAL A 140 -4.21 1.55 -14.58
N ASN A 141 -4.46 2.26 -13.48
CA ASN A 141 -4.39 1.75 -12.12
C ASN A 141 -5.76 1.66 -11.47
N ALA A 142 -6.00 0.62 -10.69
CA ALA A 142 -7.18 0.48 -9.85
C ALA A 142 -7.10 1.38 -8.61
N SER A 143 -5.89 1.52 -8.07
CA SER A 143 -5.52 2.43 -7.00
C SER A 143 -4.04 2.77 -7.09
N MET A 144 -3.59 3.76 -6.34
CA MET A 144 -2.19 4.12 -6.23
C MET A 144 -1.83 4.39 -4.77
N GLY A 145 -0.56 4.51 -4.46
CA GLY A 145 -0.13 4.79 -3.10
C GLY A 145 1.20 5.52 -2.98
N VAL A 146 1.39 6.13 -1.84
CA VAL A 146 2.67 6.59 -1.31
C VAL A 146 2.59 6.69 0.20
N MET A 147 3.58 6.14 0.90
CA MET A 147 3.68 6.29 2.34
C MET A 147 4.03 7.74 2.69
N LEU A 148 3.20 8.41 3.52
CA LEU A 148 3.59 9.69 4.13
C LEU A 148 4.81 9.50 5.03
N GLU A 149 4.84 8.37 5.71
CA GLU A 149 5.84 7.96 6.71
C GLU A 149 5.77 8.81 7.98
N THR A 150 6.06 10.09 7.92
CA THR A 150 5.92 11.04 9.02
C THR A 150 5.86 12.48 8.50
N THR A 151 5.24 13.36 9.24
CA THR A 151 5.31 14.82 9.02
C THR A 151 6.48 15.48 9.75
N ALA A 152 7.17 14.72 10.59
CA ALA A 152 8.29 15.23 11.39
C ALA A 152 9.60 15.24 10.59
N ASP A 153 10.49 16.16 10.98
CA ASP A 153 11.88 16.13 10.55
C ASP A 153 12.64 15.10 11.39
N VAL A 154 12.83 13.90 10.83
CA VAL A 154 13.52 12.79 11.48
C VAL A 154 14.90 12.57 10.89
N ARG A 155 15.85 12.19 11.74
CA ARG A 155 17.22 11.90 11.30
C ARG A 155 17.28 10.84 10.19
N ALA A 156 16.41 9.86 10.22
CA ALA A 156 16.36 8.79 9.22
C ALA A 156 16.09 9.28 7.79
N HIS A 157 15.55 10.48 7.64
CA HIS A 157 15.30 11.16 6.35
C HIS A 157 16.32 12.26 6.04
N ALA A 158 17.25 12.57 6.96
CA ALA A 158 18.19 13.65 6.80
C ALA A 158 19.30 13.36 5.78
N GLY A 159 20.11 14.39 5.50
CA GLY A 159 21.28 14.28 4.64
C GLY A 159 21.14 15.03 3.32
N PRO A 160 22.07 14.84 2.38
CA PRO A 160 22.07 15.58 1.10
C PRO A 160 20.90 15.18 0.18
N ARG A 161 20.14 14.16 0.56
CA ARG A 161 18.97 13.62 -0.12
C ARG A 161 17.82 13.46 0.89
N ALA A 162 17.61 14.52 1.66
CA ALA A 162 16.56 14.59 2.64
C ALA A 162 15.19 14.39 1.97
N LYS A 163 14.38 13.55 2.61
CA LYS A 163 12.99 13.39 2.20
C LYS A 163 12.17 14.52 2.84
N ASP A 164 11.46 15.27 2.00
CA ASP A 164 10.59 16.37 2.44
C ASP A 164 9.16 15.87 2.63
N PRO A 165 8.61 15.86 3.85
CA PRO A 165 7.21 15.48 4.08
C PRO A 165 6.20 16.31 3.30
N ALA A 166 6.53 17.57 2.98
CA ALA A 166 5.64 18.42 2.19
C ALA A 166 5.41 17.89 0.77
N GLN A 167 6.42 17.27 0.15
CA GLN A 167 6.26 16.62 -1.15
C GLN A 167 5.33 15.42 -1.08
N ARG A 168 5.46 14.59 -0.03
CA ARG A 168 4.53 13.46 0.22
C ARG A 168 3.09 13.94 0.38
N ILE A 169 2.88 14.96 1.18
CA ILE A 169 1.57 15.59 1.38
C ILE A 169 1.00 16.10 0.05
N GLU A 170 1.82 16.74 -0.78
CA GLU A 170 1.38 17.25 -2.09
C GLU A 170 1.03 16.10 -3.06
N THR A 171 1.79 15.00 -3.06
CA THR A 171 1.46 13.80 -3.84
C THR A 171 0.12 13.22 -3.42
N ILE A 172 -0.12 13.06 -2.10
CA ILE A 172 -1.41 12.55 -1.57
C ILE A 172 -2.57 13.48 -1.95
N ARG A 173 -2.38 14.81 -1.88
CA ARG A 173 -3.39 15.79 -2.31
C ARG A 173 -3.65 15.72 -3.81
N THR A 174 -2.60 15.55 -4.59
CA THR A 174 -2.68 15.42 -6.06
C THR A 174 -3.55 14.21 -6.44
N ALA A 175 -3.39 13.07 -5.76
CA ALA A 175 -4.25 11.91 -5.93
C ALA A 175 -5.72 12.26 -5.67
N GLY A 176 -6.01 13.01 -4.60
CA GLY A 176 -7.36 13.49 -4.29
C GLY A 176 -7.94 14.41 -5.37
N THR A 177 -7.14 15.32 -5.92
CA THR A 177 -7.59 16.23 -7.00
C THR A 177 -7.82 15.51 -8.33
N LEU A 178 -7.18 14.37 -8.55
CA LEU A 178 -7.32 13.53 -9.75
C LEU A 178 -8.39 12.44 -9.57
N GLY A 179 -8.95 12.27 -8.37
CA GLY A 179 -9.93 11.24 -8.09
C GLY A 179 -9.36 9.81 -8.14
N VAL A 180 -8.13 9.63 -7.65
CA VAL A 180 -7.45 8.33 -7.60
C VAL A 180 -7.68 7.69 -6.23
N PRO A 181 -8.26 6.48 -6.11
CA PRO A 181 -8.29 5.73 -4.86
C PRO A 181 -6.86 5.52 -4.36
N PHE A 182 -6.58 5.87 -3.10
CA PHE A 182 -5.21 6.03 -2.67
C PHE A 182 -4.90 5.37 -1.34
N THR A 183 -3.74 4.71 -1.27
CA THR A 183 -3.17 4.13 -0.06
C THR A 183 -2.04 5.03 0.44
N THR A 184 -2.01 5.26 1.74
CA THR A 184 -0.90 5.96 2.40
C THR A 184 -0.62 5.34 3.76
N GLY A 185 0.27 5.91 4.55
CA GLY A 185 0.54 5.37 5.88
C GLY A 185 1.66 6.10 6.60
N ILE A 186 1.91 5.64 7.81
CA ILE A 186 3.00 6.14 8.66
C ILE A 186 3.97 5.02 9.00
N LEU A 187 5.25 5.37 9.16
CA LEU A 187 6.25 4.49 9.74
C LEU A 187 6.34 4.72 11.25
N VAL A 188 6.49 3.64 12.00
CA VAL A 188 6.63 3.66 13.45
C VAL A 188 8.02 3.17 13.83
N GLY A 189 8.74 3.99 14.58
CA GLY A 189 10.07 3.66 15.09
C GLY A 189 11.24 4.24 14.31
N ILE A 190 11.04 5.19 13.40
CA ILE A 190 12.10 5.86 12.62
C ILE A 190 12.69 7.09 13.30
N GLY A 191 12.30 7.35 14.55
CA GLY A 191 12.76 8.48 15.38
C GLY A 191 11.71 9.55 15.64
N GLU A 192 10.49 9.32 15.19
CA GLU A 192 9.31 10.14 15.46
C GLU A 192 8.78 9.93 16.90
N THR A 193 8.11 10.95 17.43
CA THR A 193 7.43 10.91 18.72
C THR A 193 5.96 10.49 18.58
N PRO A 194 5.27 10.13 19.71
CA PRO A 194 3.82 9.93 19.68
C PRO A 194 3.04 11.13 19.12
N ARG A 195 3.50 12.35 19.38
CA ARG A 195 2.89 13.57 18.84
C ARG A 195 3.07 13.66 17.33
N ASP A 196 4.24 13.32 16.80
CA ASP A 196 4.50 13.33 15.35
C ASP A 196 3.62 12.32 14.63
N ARG A 197 3.37 11.14 15.23
CA ARG A 197 2.41 10.15 14.71
C ARG A 197 0.98 10.70 14.68
N ALA A 198 0.56 11.36 15.78
CA ALA A 198 -0.77 11.99 15.82
C ALA A 198 -0.92 13.11 14.78
N GLU A 199 0.11 13.93 14.57
CA GLU A 199 0.13 15.00 13.58
C GLU A 199 0.09 14.44 12.15
N SER A 200 0.83 13.36 11.87
CA SER A 200 0.82 12.66 10.58
C SER A 200 -0.54 12.05 10.27
N LEU A 201 -1.14 11.34 11.21
CA LEU A 201 -2.49 10.76 11.06
C LEU A 201 -3.56 11.86 10.90
N GLN A 202 -3.45 12.95 11.64
CA GLN A 202 -4.36 14.09 11.50
C GLN A 202 -4.22 14.76 10.11
N ALA A 203 -2.99 14.88 9.58
CA ALA A 203 -2.76 15.41 8.25
C ALA A 203 -3.42 14.54 7.17
N ILE A 204 -3.26 13.22 7.25
CA ILE A 204 -3.91 12.24 6.36
C ILE A 204 -5.45 12.37 6.47
N ALA A 205 -5.98 12.39 7.68
CA ALA A 205 -7.43 12.49 7.90
C ALA A 205 -8.03 13.78 7.32
N ARG A 206 -7.36 14.93 7.45
CA ARG A 206 -7.80 16.21 6.86
C ARG A 206 -7.76 16.20 5.33
N ILE A 207 -6.78 15.54 4.73
CA ILE A 207 -6.72 15.38 3.29
C ILE A 207 -7.89 14.50 2.83
N HIS A 208 -8.15 13.38 3.54
CA HIS A 208 -9.30 12.53 3.24
C HIS A 208 -10.63 13.28 3.41
N GLU A 209 -10.81 14.08 4.47
CA GLU A 209 -12.02 14.90 4.69
C GLU A 209 -12.28 15.83 3.51
N THR A 210 -11.22 16.32 2.84
CA THR A 210 -11.33 17.22 1.70
C THR A 210 -11.71 16.49 0.40
N TYR A 211 -11.09 15.34 0.14
CA TYR A 211 -11.18 14.68 -1.18
C TYR A 211 -11.90 13.33 -1.16
N GLY A 212 -11.97 12.64 -0.03
CA GLY A 212 -12.65 11.34 0.11
C GLY A 212 -11.95 10.17 -0.57
N HIS A 213 -10.69 10.30 -0.99
CA HIS A 213 -9.98 9.37 -1.89
C HIS A 213 -9.08 8.35 -1.18
N ILE A 214 -8.73 8.57 0.10
CA ILE A 214 -7.87 7.62 0.83
C ILE A 214 -8.70 6.41 1.22
N GLN A 215 -8.29 5.24 0.76
CA GLN A 215 -8.97 3.97 1.01
C GLN A 215 -8.42 3.25 2.23
N GLU A 216 -7.11 3.34 2.47
CA GLU A 216 -6.46 2.69 3.59
C GLU A 216 -5.24 3.48 4.08
N VAL A 217 -4.92 3.30 5.36
CA VAL A 217 -3.76 3.90 6.03
C VAL A 217 -2.98 2.80 6.73
N ILE A 218 -1.73 2.64 6.31
CA ILE A 218 -0.81 1.62 6.82
C ILE A 218 -0.12 2.14 8.09
N VAL A 219 -0.19 1.39 9.17
CA VAL A 219 0.65 1.56 10.36
C VAL A 219 1.77 0.54 10.28
N GLN A 220 2.92 0.94 9.75
CA GLN A 220 4.03 0.04 9.48
C GLN A 220 5.16 0.20 10.49
N PRO A 221 5.50 -0.83 11.27
CA PRO A 221 6.70 -0.81 12.09
C PRO A 221 7.96 -0.85 11.23
N VAL A 222 9.02 -0.13 11.63
CA VAL A 222 10.35 -0.41 11.11
C VAL A 222 10.87 -1.68 11.76
N THR A 223 11.59 -2.51 11.00
CA THR A 223 12.27 -3.71 11.49
C THR A 223 13.77 -3.54 11.47
N GLU A 224 14.48 -4.24 12.36
CA GLU A 224 15.94 -4.33 12.28
C GLU A 224 16.35 -4.98 10.96
N ASN A 225 17.38 -4.42 10.32
CA ASN A 225 17.93 -4.89 9.06
C ASN A 225 19.37 -4.39 8.89
N ASP A 226 20.07 -4.72 7.82
CA ASP A 226 21.47 -4.36 7.57
C ASP A 226 21.74 -2.84 7.57
N ARG A 227 20.71 -2.01 7.43
CA ARG A 227 20.80 -0.54 7.43
C ARG A 227 20.19 0.10 8.67
N TRP A 228 19.42 -0.67 9.47
CA TRP A 228 18.71 -0.18 10.64
C TRP A 228 18.93 -1.07 11.86
N ASP A 229 19.75 -0.59 12.80
CA ASP A 229 20.14 -1.26 14.04
C ASP A 229 19.54 -0.63 15.32
N ARG A 230 18.54 0.26 15.16
CA ARG A 230 17.96 1.03 16.28
C ARG A 230 16.75 0.36 16.91
N GLY A 231 16.51 -0.89 16.57
CA GLY A 231 15.43 -1.71 17.11
C GLY A 231 14.12 -1.56 16.36
N THR A 232 13.21 -2.45 16.72
CA THR A 232 11.81 -2.49 16.28
C THR A 232 10.93 -1.89 17.38
N PRO A 233 9.87 -1.12 17.04
CA PRO A 233 8.96 -0.57 18.06
C PRO A 233 8.29 -1.68 18.86
N SER A 234 8.02 -1.40 20.15
CA SER A 234 7.34 -2.35 21.01
C SER A 234 5.90 -2.61 20.55
N VAL A 235 5.36 -3.79 20.88
CA VAL A 235 3.96 -4.13 20.61
C VAL A 235 3.01 -3.08 21.21
N GLU A 236 3.31 -2.57 22.39
CA GLU A 236 2.49 -1.53 23.03
C GLU A 236 2.50 -0.22 22.24
N THR A 237 3.65 0.17 21.68
CA THR A 237 3.74 1.34 20.79
C THR A 237 2.88 1.15 19.55
N LEU A 238 2.86 -0.05 18.97
CA LEU A 238 2.02 -0.36 17.80
C LEU A 238 0.54 -0.35 18.17
N ARG A 239 0.15 -0.98 19.30
CA ARG A 239 -1.23 -0.97 19.80
C ARG A 239 -1.78 0.45 19.93
N GLN A 240 -1.04 1.33 20.61
CA GLN A 240 -1.41 2.73 20.79
C GLN A 240 -1.50 3.47 19.45
N THR A 241 -0.56 3.21 18.54
CA THR A 241 -0.54 3.89 17.24
C THR A 241 -1.71 3.44 16.35
N VAL A 242 -2.04 2.15 16.34
CA VAL A 242 -3.20 1.61 15.62
C VAL A 242 -4.51 2.19 16.18
N ALA A 243 -4.67 2.21 17.50
CA ALA A 243 -5.84 2.82 18.15
C ALA A 243 -5.97 4.31 17.79
N MET A 244 -4.84 5.04 17.80
CA MET A 244 -4.76 6.42 17.37
C MET A 244 -5.17 6.59 15.90
N ALA A 245 -4.72 5.71 15.00
CA ALA A 245 -5.08 5.71 13.58
C ALA A 245 -6.59 5.48 13.41
N ARG A 246 -7.14 4.46 14.07
CA ARG A 246 -8.61 4.20 14.02
C ARG A 246 -9.43 5.38 14.54
N ARG A 247 -8.95 6.07 15.57
CA ARG A 247 -9.60 7.26 16.12
C ARG A 247 -9.54 8.46 15.19
N ALA A 248 -8.44 8.62 14.47
CA ALA A 248 -8.20 9.75 13.55
C ALA A 248 -9.03 9.62 12.26
N LEU A 249 -9.25 8.40 11.79
CA LEU A 249 -9.79 8.09 10.47
C LEU A 249 -11.28 7.73 10.55
N PRO A 250 -12.08 8.05 9.53
CA PRO A 250 -13.46 7.56 9.45
C PRO A 250 -13.48 6.04 9.20
N GLU A 251 -14.58 5.37 9.53
CA GLU A 251 -14.80 3.93 9.31
C GLU A 251 -14.67 3.51 7.84
N THR A 252 -14.78 4.46 6.92
CA THR A 252 -14.64 4.24 5.48
C THR A 252 -13.19 4.15 5.00
N VAL A 253 -12.23 4.40 5.88
CA VAL A 253 -10.79 4.26 5.62
C VAL A 253 -10.27 3.09 6.46
N ALA A 254 -9.70 2.08 5.80
CA ALA A 254 -9.14 0.94 6.49
C ALA A 254 -7.85 1.30 7.25
N VAL A 255 -7.64 0.66 8.40
CA VAL A 255 -6.38 0.72 9.16
C VAL A 255 -5.65 -0.58 8.93
N GLN A 256 -4.60 -0.51 8.13
CA GLN A 256 -3.80 -1.65 7.70
C GLN A 256 -2.56 -1.84 8.57
N VAL A 257 -2.19 -3.09 8.78
CA VAL A 257 -0.86 -3.48 9.29
C VAL A 257 -0.27 -4.58 8.39
N PRO A 258 1.06 -4.53 8.10
CA PRO A 258 1.71 -5.58 7.31
C PRO A 258 1.80 -6.88 8.12
N PRO A 259 1.25 -8.00 7.63
CA PRO A 259 1.09 -9.23 8.42
C PRO A 259 2.39 -9.99 8.67
N ASN A 260 3.45 -9.71 7.90
CA ASN A 260 4.75 -10.36 8.05
C ASN A 260 5.68 -9.68 9.08
N ILE A 261 5.37 -8.44 9.49
CA ILE A 261 6.20 -7.67 10.42
C ILE A 261 5.44 -7.09 11.62
N ALA A 262 4.12 -7.26 11.65
CA ALA A 262 3.28 -6.77 12.74
C ALA A 262 2.61 -7.95 13.48
N PRO A 263 2.50 -7.91 14.83
CA PRO A 263 1.83 -8.96 15.62
C PRO A 263 0.31 -8.82 15.53
N ILE A 264 -0.32 -9.40 14.50
CA ILE A 264 -1.74 -9.22 14.15
C ILE A 264 -2.65 -9.46 15.36
N GLU A 265 -2.50 -10.62 16.04
CA GLU A 265 -3.33 -10.98 17.19
C GLU A 265 -3.39 -9.89 18.26
N ALA A 266 -2.24 -9.25 18.54
CA ALA A 266 -2.16 -8.17 19.52
C ALA A 266 -2.82 -6.86 19.05
N LEU A 267 -3.01 -6.67 17.75
CA LEU A 267 -3.49 -5.43 17.12
C LEU A 267 -4.97 -5.47 16.75
N LEU A 268 -5.59 -6.65 16.66
CA LEU A 268 -7.02 -6.80 16.32
C LEU A 268 -7.94 -5.97 17.23
N ALA A 269 -7.66 -5.99 18.53
CA ALA A 269 -8.43 -5.22 19.51
C ALA A 269 -8.22 -3.69 19.42
N CYS A 270 -7.29 -3.24 18.58
CA CYS A 270 -6.92 -1.83 18.43
C CYS A 270 -7.55 -1.18 17.19
N GLY A 271 -8.35 -1.94 16.40
CA GLY A 271 -9.08 -1.41 15.25
C GLY A 271 -8.39 -1.62 13.90
N VAL A 272 -7.50 -2.63 13.79
CA VAL A 272 -7.03 -3.14 12.48
C VAL A 272 -8.19 -3.81 11.77
N ASP A 273 -8.39 -3.49 10.51
CA ASP A 273 -9.41 -4.07 9.64
C ASP A 273 -8.89 -4.49 8.26
N ASP A 274 -7.59 -4.27 8.00
CA ASP A 274 -6.92 -4.70 6.76
C ASP A 274 -5.49 -5.21 7.02
N LEU A 275 -5.08 -6.20 6.25
CA LEU A 275 -3.74 -6.80 6.30
C LEU A 275 -2.89 -6.45 5.06
N GLY A 276 -3.43 -5.63 4.16
CA GLY A 276 -2.74 -5.28 2.92
C GLY A 276 -2.62 -6.41 1.93
N GLY A 277 -1.55 -6.38 1.15
CA GLY A 277 -1.28 -7.40 0.14
C GLY A 277 -0.29 -8.45 0.61
N VAL A 278 -0.56 -9.72 0.31
CA VAL A 278 0.38 -10.83 0.47
C VAL A 278 0.64 -11.50 -0.88
N SER A 279 1.89 -11.88 -1.11
CA SER A 279 2.30 -12.46 -2.38
C SER A 279 2.64 -13.95 -2.26
N PRO A 280 1.94 -14.83 -2.99
CA PRO A 280 2.33 -16.23 -3.12
C PRO A 280 3.46 -16.44 -4.15
N VAL A 281 3.90 -15.38 -4.83
CA VAL A 281 4.81 -15.44 -5.99
C VAL A 281 6.18 -14.90 -5.66
N THR A 282 6.24 -13.78 -4.95
CA THR A 282 7.44 -12.99 -4.71
C THR A 282 7.64 -12.77 -3.22
N THR A 283 8.88 -12.64 -2.81
CA THR A 283 9.24 -12.25 -1.43
C THR A 283 8.87 -10.78 -1.18
N ASP A 284 8.83 -10.37 0.08
CA ASP A 284 8.79 -8.96 0.44
C ASP A 284 10.14 -8.32 0.15
N HIS A 285 10.22 -7.53 -0.91
CA HIS A 285 11.46 -6.84 -1.28
C HIS A 285 11.77 -5.62 -0.40
N ILE A 286 10.80 -5.19 0.42
CA ILE A 286 10.98 -4.09 1.39
C ILE A 286 11.50 -4.62 2.72
N ASN A 287 11.04 -5.82 3.13
CA ASN A 287 11.44 -6.51 4.36
C ASN A 287 11.87 -7.95 4.03
N PRO A 288 13.00 -8.14 3.34
CA PRO A 288 13.36 -9.44 2.76
C PRO A 288 13.61 -10.55 3.78
N ASP A 289 13.90 -10.20 5.02
CA ASP A 289 14.09 -11.14 6.13
C ASP A 289 12.77 -11.64 6.75
N HIS A 290 11.63 -11.10 6.30
CA HIS A 290 10.29 -11.42 6.79
C HIS A 290 9.42 -12.00 5.68
N ALA A 291 9.31 -13.34 5.64
CA ALA A 291 8.49 -14.01 4.65
C ALA A 291 6.99 -13.67 4.81
N TRP A 292 6.27 -13.62 3.69
CA TRP A 292 4.82 -13.49 3.72
C TRP A 292 4.20 -14.73 4.40
N PRO A 293 3.25 -14.54 5.33
CA PRO A 293 2.39 -15.63 5.78
C PRO A 293 1.51 -16.11 4.61
N THR A 294 1.06 -17.35 4.66
CA THR A 294 0.05 -17.82 3.72
C THR A 294 -1.32 -17.24 4.05
N ILE A 295 -2.21 -17.16 3.07
CA ILE A 295 -3.59 -16.71 3.34
C ILE A 295 -4.31 -17.70 4.24
N GLU A 296 -3.98 -18.99 4.16
CA GLU A 296 -4.48 -20.04 5.01
C GLU A 296 -4.06 -19.82 6.47
N ASP A 297 -2.80 -19.45 6.72
CA ASP A 297 -2.31 -19.13 8.07
C ASP A 297 -3.04 -17.90 8.62
N LEU A 298 -3.16 -16.83 7.81
CA LEU A 298 -3.88 -15.61 8.18
C LEU A 298 -5.36 -15.89 8.48
N SER A 299 -6.00 -16.77 7.69
CA SER A 299 -7.39 -17.16 7.91
C SER A 299 -7.56 -17.94 9.22
N ALA A 300 -6.62 -18.82 9.53
CA ALA A 300 -6.62 -19.56 10.78
C ALA A 300 -6.39 -18.65 12.00
N GLU A 301 -5.48 -17.70 11.89
CA GLU A 301 -5.20 -16.71 12.95
C GLU A 301 -6.42 -15.80 13.20
N ALA A 302 -7.03 -15.28 12.13
CA ALA A 302 -8.24 -14.48 12.23
C ALA A 302 -9.40 -15.26 12.87
N ALA A 303 -9.62 -16.52 12.43
CA ALA A 303 -10.67 -17.38 12.96
C ALA A 303 -10.45 -17.70 14.45
N ALA A 304 -9.21 -17.94 14.88
CA ALA A 304 -8.86 -18.16 16.28
C ALA A 304 -9.21 -16.93 17.16
N ALA A 305 -9.13 -15.73 16.59
CA ALA A 305 -9.53 -14.48 17.24
C ALA A 305 -11.04 -14.17 17.10
N GLY A 306 -11.81 -15.02 16.43
CA GLY A 306 -13.25 -14.82 16.20
C GLY A 306 -13.57 -13.79 15.10
N VAL A 307 -12.61 -13.47 14.26
CA VAL A 307 -12.72 -12.50 13.17
C VAL A 307 -12.72 -13.24 11.82
N SER A 308 -13.52 -12.79 10.86
CA SER A 308 -13.50 -13.35 9.50
C SER A 308 -12.43 -12.67 8.64
N LEU A 309 -11.67 -13.46 7.85
CA LEU A 309 -10.76 -12.92 6.82
C LEU A 309 -11.43 -13.00 5.46
N ARG A 310 -11.30 -11.94 4.65
CA ARG A 310 -11.82 -11.88 3.28
C ARG A 310 -10.80 -11.29 2.32
N GLU A 311 -10.75 -11.84 1.11
CA GLU A 311 -9.95 -11.25 0.05
C GLU A 311 -10.65 -10.01 -0.51
N ARG A 312 -9.87 -8.94 -0.80
CA ARG A 312 -10.33 -7.72 -1.45
C ARG A 312 -9.55 -7.44 -2.73
N LEU A 313 -10.09 -6.55 -3.55
CA LEU A 313 -9.36 -5.96 -4.66
C LEU A 313 -8.38 -4.87 -4.18
N PRO A 314 -7.39 -4.46 -4.99
CA PRO A 314 -6.54 -3.31 -4.69
C PRO A 314 -7.29 -1.98 -4.62
N VAL A 315 -8.53 -1.93 -5.09
CA VAL A 315 -9.46 -0.81 -4.95
C VAL A 315 -10.64 -1.22 -4.08
N HIS A 316 -10.97 -0.41 -3.08
CA HIS A 316 -12.07 -0.68 -2.18
C HIS A 316 -13.44 -0.46 -2.88
N ASP A 317 -14.41 -1.30 -2.54
CA ASP A 317 -15.76 -1.32 -3.13
C ASP A 317 -16.45 0.04 -3.19
N ARG A 318 -16.18 0.92 -2.22
CA ARG A 318 -16.80 2.26 -2.18
C ARG A 318 -16.45 3.15 -3.38
N TYR A 319 -15.34 2.86 -4.09
CA TYR A 319 -14.88 3.58 -5.28
C TYR A 319 -15.34 2.93 -6.58
N LEU A 320 -15.99 1.77 -6.48
CA LEU A 320 -16.50 1.05 -7.64
C LEU A 320 -17.95 1.42 -7.95
N PRO A 321 -18.40 1.36 -9.20
CA PRO A 321 -19.80 1.38 -9.58
C PRO A 321 -20.57 0.27 -8.88
N ALA A 322 -21.88 0.49 -8.64
CA ALA A 322 -22.70 -0.43 -7.86
C ALA A 322 -22.78 -1.86 -8.44
N ASP A 323 -22.68 -2.01 -9.74
CA ASP A 323 -22.68 -3.28 -10.48
C ASP A 323 -21.33 -4.00 -10.42
N SER A 324 -20.26 -3.29 -10.07
CA SER A 324 -18.90 -3.80 -9.96
C SER A 324 -18.45 -4.07 -8.51
N ARG A 325 -19.35 -3.90 -7.53
CA ARG A 325 -19.03 -4.13 -6.11
C ARG A 325 -19.19 -5.58 -5.72
N ALA A 326 -18.26 -6.08 -4.94
CA ALA A 326 -18.35 -7.40 -4.34
C ALA A 326 -19.33 -7.48 -3.15
N GLY A 327 -19.78 -6.35 -2.65
CA GLY A 327 -20.69 -6.25 -1.49
C GLY A 327 -20.00 -6.50 -0.15
N TRP A 328 -18.72 -6.23 -0.06
CA TRP A 328 -17.92 -6.49 1.14
C TRP A 328 -17.85 -5.30 2.10
N PHE A 329 -18.12 -4.13 1.58
CA PHE A 329 -18.14 -2.90 2.32
C PHE A 329 -19.58 -2.38 2.33
N ASP A 330 -20.27 -2.50 3.44
CA ASP A 330 -21.60 -1.89 3.65
C ASP A 330 -21.51 -0.36 3.76
N GLY A 331 -20.39 0.20 3.34
CA GLY A 331 -20.05 1.60 3.47
C GLY A 331 -20.77 2.50 2.45
N VAL A 332 -20.84 3.78 2.80
CA VAL A 332 -21.34 4.82 1.92
C VAL A 332 -20.41 4.93 0.70
N PRO A 333 -20.95 4.91 -0.54
CA PRO A 333 -20.16 5.15 -1.74
C PRO A 333 -19.32 6.42 -1.62
N ALA A 334 -18.11 6.39 -2.19
CA ALA A 334 -17.30 7.59 -2.29
C ALA A 334 -18.09 8.65 -3.09
N PRO A 335 -18.09 9.90 -2.67
CA PRO A 335 -18.75 10.96 -3.41
C PRO A 335 -18.06 11.17 -4.75
N GLY A 336 -18.82 11.33 -5.80
CA GLY A 336 -18.32 11.47 -7.19
C GLY A 336 -18.49 10.19 -8.00
N ASN A 337 -18.27 10.33 -9.30
CA ASN A 337 -18.29 9.22 -10.25
C ASN A 337 -16.91 9.12 -10.89
N ASP A 338 -16.62 7.95 -11.47
CA ASP A 338 -15.43 7.74 -12.30
C ASP A 338 -14.08 7.71 -11.54
N TRP A 339 -14.07 7.14 -10.32
CA TRP A 339 -12.84 6.87 -9.56
C TRP A 339 -11.91 5.88 -10.27
N VAL A 340 -12.48 4.97 -11.05
CA VAL A 340 -11.75 3.90 -11.75
C VAL A 340 -12.12 3.93 -13.22
N SER A 341 -11.13 3.89 -14.09
CA SER A 341 -11.34 3.96 -15.54
C SER A 341 -12.12 2.73 -16.07
N GLY A 342 -12.88 2.92 -17.17
CA GLY A 342 -13.59 1.82 -17.82
C GLY A 342 -12.68 0.66 -18.24
N ARG A 343 -11.40 0.94 -18.56
CA ARG A 343 -10.41 -0.09 -18.89
C ARG A 343 -10.09 -0.99 -17.69
N VAL A 344 -9.90 -0.41 -16.53
CA VAL A 344 -9.67 -1.15 -15.28
C VAL A 344 -10.94 -1.89 -14.88
N LEU A 345 -12.10 -1.24 -14.94
CA LEU A 345 -13.38 -1.87 -14.61
C LEU A 345 -13.68 -3.12 -15.47
N SER A 346 -13.24 -3.13 -16.72
CA SER A 346 -13.45 -4.29 -17.62
C SER A 346 -12.67 -5.55 -17.20
N VAL A 347 -11.71 -5.43 -16.31
CA VAL A 347 -10.87 -6.55 -15.79
C VAL A 347 -11.42 -7.10 -14.47
N ILE A 348 -12.32 -6.35 -13.80
CA ILE A 348 -12.86 -6.77 -12.50
C ILE A 348 -13.83 -7.95 -12.66
N ASP A 349 -13.42 -9.12 -12.19
CA ASP A 349 -14.28 -10.29 -12.04
C ASP A 349 -15.02 -10.24 -10.71
N THR A 350 -16.24 -9.69 -10.75
CA THR A 350 -17.08 -9.56 -9.54
C THR A 350 -17.66 -10.88 -9.05
N GLU A 351 -17.77 -11.91 -9.91
CA GLU A 351 -18.32 -13.22 -9.49
C GLU A 351 -17.37 -13.92 -8.55
N ARG A 352 -16.07 -13.83 -8.79
CA ARG A 352 -15.02 -14.39 -7.93
C ARG A 352 -15.12 -13.90 -6.48
N PHE A 353 -15.58 -12.66 -6.28
CA PHE A 353 -15.62 -11.99 -4.97
C PHE A 353 -17.00 -12.00 -4.30
N ARG A 354 -18.06 -12.42 -5.01
CA ARG A 354 -19.44 -12.47 -4.49
C ARG A 354 -19.80 -13.77 -3.78
N THR A 355 -19.10 -14.85 -4.09
CA THR A 355 -19.43 -16.16 -3.57
C THR A 355 -18.57 -16.48 -2.34
N GLU A 356 -19.22 -16.49 -1.16
CA GLU A 356 -18.90 -17.12 0.13
C GLU A 356 -17.45 -17.03 0.67
N PRO A 357 -17.26 -17.20 2.01
CA PRO A 357 -15.96 -17.07 2.63
C PRO A 357 -14.97 -17.98 1.93
N TRP A 358 -13.80 -17.43 1.66
CA TRP A 358 -12.61 -18.04 1.10
C TRP A 358 -12.66 -19.58 1.05
N GLN A 359 -13.00 -20.18 -0.08
CA GLN A 359 -12.65 -21.56 -0.36
C GLN A 359 -11.24 -21.55 -0.96
N THR A 360 -10.29 -22.12 -0.22
CA THR A 360 -8.97 -22.46 -0.72
C THR A 360 -9.10 -23.10 -2.10
N VAL A 361 -8.74 -22.37 -3.14
CA VAL A 361 -8.40 -22.99 -4.42
C VAL A 361 -7.11 -23.73 -4.15
N ALA A 362 -7.20 -25.03 -3.88
CA ALA A 362 -6.03 -25.88 -3.79
C ALA A 362 -5.20 -25.63 -5.07
N PRO A 363 -3.87 -25.43 -4.97
CA PRO A 363 -3.04 -25.36 -6.13
C PRO A 363 -3.33 -26.60 -6.97
N SER A 364 -3.68 -26.44 -8.23
CA SER A 364 -3.78 -27.55 -9.15
C SER A 364 -2.44 -28.26 -9.14
N ALA A 365 -2.41 -29.49 -8.63
CA ALA A 365 -1.26 -30.36 -8.67
C ALA A 365 -1.02 -30.73 -10.13
N THR A 366 -0.12 -30.01 -10.78
CA THR A 366 0.56 -30.32 -12.06
C THR A 366 1.58 -29.20 -12.25
N ASP A 367 2.84 -29.40 -12.50
CA ASP A 367 3.67 -30.51 -12.92
C ASP A 367 5.10 -30.29 -12.42
N ASP A 368 5.78 -31.40 -12.16
CA ASP A 368 7.23 -31.47 -11.97
C ASP A 368 8.02 -30.90 -13.17
#